data_542032ba74dd6e09f65e1dae5cb18ef2
#
_entry.id   542032ba74dd6e09f65e1dae5cb18ef2
#
_cell.length_a   1.000
_cell.length_b   1.000
_cell.length_c   1.000
_cell.angle_alpha   90.00
_cell.angle_beta   90.00
_cell.angle_gamma   90.00
#
_symmetry.space_group_name_H-M   'P 1'
#
loop_
_entity.id
_entity.type
_entity.pdbx_description
1 polymer ?
#
loop_
_entity_poly.entity_id
_entity_poly.type
_entity_poly.pdbx_seq_one_letter_code
_entity_poly.pdbx_strand_id
1 'polypeptide(L)'
;MKIIMSKNYFQVIRAGINTTFQDEGRKNLYHVGIPFSGAMDKRNYFLSNKLVGNKINSPALEFAYQGPLLKYFGNKTNIAVTGDVNFKIKKKDKIIDGNCYQSLNLENGDEVDILSTNKSVYGYLAVGGQIDLKYQWSSCSTNTKAIIGANDGKKLENEQVINISKLNNQSLERKLNYINTKIENIRIIKGTNFDYFSDKGKKIFIMLEFLLVEQWIKEIIYYQINLLVIR
;
A
#
# COMPACT_ATOMS: atom_id res chain seq x y z
N MET A 1 4.69 -20.64 -20.62
CA MET A 1 3.49 -20.66 -19.78
C MET A 1 2.50 -19.63 -20.31
N LYS A 2 1.30 -20.02 -20.75
CA LYS A 2 0.29 -19.07 -21.26
C LYS A 2 -0.21 -18.24 -20.09
N ILE A 3 0.05 -16.94 -20.06
CA ILE A 3 -0.53 -16.03 -19.07
C ILE A 3 -2.04 -15.95 -19.37
N ILE A 4 -2.87 -16.52 -18.50
CA ILE A 4 -4.31 -16.37 -18.60
C ILE A 4 -4.63 -14.98 -18.07
N MET A 5 -4.92 -14.04 -18.97
CA MET A 5 -5.36 -12.70 -18.60
C MET A 5 -6.79 -12.79 -18.07
N SER A 6 -7.02 -12.21 -16.88
CA SER A 6 -8.38 -12.01 -16.38
C SER A 6 -9.09 -10.93 -17.23
N LYS A 7 -10.42 -10.83 -17.07
CA LYS A 7 -11.20 -9.78 -17.74
C LYS A 7 -10.76 -8.37 -17.33
N ASN A 8 -10.20 -8.23 -16.12
CA ASN A 8 -9.75 -6.96 -15.56
C ASN A 8 -8.29 -7.10 -15.13
N TYR A 9 -7.42 -6.24 -15.63
CA TYR A 9 -5.99 -6.31 -15.32
C TYR A 9 -5.30 -4.96 -15.55
N PHE A 10 -4.13 -4.80 -14.96
CA PHE A 10 -3.18 -3.78 -15.33
C PHE A 10 -2.01 -4.39 -16.10
N GLN A 11 -1.59 -3.71 -17.15
CA GLN A 11 -0.31 -3.92 -17.80
C GLN A 11 0.71 -2.95 -17.23
N VAL A 12 1.85 -3.45 -16.81
CA VAL A 12 2.96 -2.64 -16.30
C VAL A 12 3.76 -2.11 -17.47
N ILE A 13 3.64 -0.83 -17.77
CA ILE A 13 4.45 -0.16 -18.81
C ILE A 13 5.85 0.16 -18.27
N ARG A 14 5.89 0.68 -17.05
CA ARG A 14 7.10 0.95 -16.29
C ARG A 14 6.90 0.48 -14.85
N ALA A 15 7.81 -0.33 -14.34
CA ALA A 15 7.68 -0.91 -13.00
C ALA A 15 7.99 0.07 -11.86
N GLY A 16 8.71 1.15 -12.14
CA GLY A 16 9.25 2.04 -11.11
C GLY A 16 10.55 1.48 -10.50
N ILE A 17 11.09 2.19 -9.52
CA ILE A 17 12.40 1.85 -8.92
C ILE A 17 12.26 0.61 -8.01
N ASN A 18 11.28 0.65 -7.11
CA ASN A 18 11.03 -0.43 -6.15
C ASN A 18 9.53 -0.53 -5.87
N THR A 19 8.81 -1.22 -6.75
CA THR A 19 7.38 -1.46 -6.61
C THR A 19 7.14 -2.91 -6.24
N THR A 20 6.44 -3.15 -5.13
CA THR A 20 6.15 -4.48 -4.58
C THR A 20 4.71 -4.58 -4.14
N PHE A 21 4.18 -5.81 -4.04
CA PHE A 21 2.90 -6.05 -3.39
C PHE A 21 3.10 -6.14 -1.89
N GLN A 22 2.29 -5.40 -1.14
CA GLN A 22 2.34 -5.43 0.32
C GLN A 22 0.95 -5.59 0.91
N ASP A 23 0.91 -6.30 2.04
CA ASP A 23 -0.22 -6.39 2.95
C ASP A 23 0.22 -6.08 4.39
N GLU A 24 -0.44 -6.60 5.41
CA GLU A 24 -0.02 -6.40 6.81
C GLU A 24 1.26 -7.14 7.20
N GLY A 25 1.74 -8.06 6.36
CA GLY A 25 2.89 -8.90 6.66
C GLY A 25 2.56 -10.22 7.35
N ARG A 26 3.60 -11.02 7.58
CA ARG A 26 3.54 -12.37 8.19
C ARG A 26 3.70 -12.28 9.69
N LYS A 27 2.83 -12.94 10.43
CA LYS A 27 2.88 -12.92 11.90
C LYS A 27 3.43 -14.26 12.44
N ASN A 28 4.07 -14.20 13.60
CA ASN A 28 4.48 -15.36 14.40
C ASN A 28 5.46 -16.33 13.71
N LEU A 29 6.33 -15.86 12.81
CA LEU A 29 7.27 -16.70 12.06
C LEU A 29 8.74 -16.36 12.30
N TYR A 30 9.05 -15.40 13.19
CA TYR A 30 10.42 -15.01 13.49
C TYR A 30 11.26 -16.14 14.06
N HIS A 31 10.64 -17.01 14.85
CA HIS A 31 11.32 -18.15 15.47
C HIS A 31 11.85 -19.17 14.45
N VAL A 32 11.32 -19.18 13.23
CA VAL A 32 11.81 -20.00 12.10
C VAL A 32 12.57 -19.17 11.06
N GLY A 33 12.95 -17.95 11.38
CA GLY A 33 13.76 -17.09 10.51
C GLY A 33 13.01 -16.42 9.35
N ILE A 34 11.68 -16.51 9.31
CA ILE A 34 10.88 -15.87 8.26
C ILE A 34 10.59 -14.42 8.64
N PRO A 35 10.99 -13.43 7.80
CA PRO A 35 10.77 -12.02 8.10
C PRO A 35 9.30 -11.63 8.05
N PHE A 36 8.91 -10.70 8.91
CA PHE A 36 7.55 -10.17 8.98
C PHE A 36 7.10 -9.56 7.64
N SER A 37 7.95 -8.75 7.00
CA SER A 37 7.61 -7.98 5.79
C SER A 37 6.40 -7.04 6.03
N GLY A 38 5.59 -6.78 4.99
CA GLY A 38 4.43 -5.91 5.13
C GLY A 38 4.73 -4.47 4.79
N ALA A 39 3.67 -3.69 4.65
CA ALA A 39 3.72 -2.28 4.30
C ALA A 39 4.57 -1.48 5.32
N MET A 40 5.47 -0.64 4.80
CA MET A 40 6.35 0.20 5.62
C MET A 40 5.58 1.32 6.31
N ASP A 41 4.68 1.99 5.59
CA ASP A 41 3.77 2.98 6.15
C ASP A 41 2.35 2.39 6.23
N LYS A 42 2.06 1.76 7.35
CA LYS A 42 0.76 1.10 7.58
C LYS A 42 -0.42 2.05 7.48
N ARG A 43 -0.26 3.30 7.91
CA ARG A 43 -1.32 4.31 7.83
C ARG A 43 -1.73 4.58 6.39
N ASN A 44 -0.78 4.89 5.54
CA ASN A 44 -1.04 5.16 4.13
C ASN A 44 -1.54 3.92 3.40
N TYR A 45 -1.00 2.74 3.70
CA TYR A 45 -1.48 1.47 3.19
C TYR A 45 -2.96 1.22 3.55
N PHE A 46 -3.35 1.38 4.81
CA PHE A 46 -4.74 1.20 5.25
C PHE A 46 -5.68 2.22 4.61
N LEU A 47 -5.26 3.48 4.54
CA LEU A 47 -6.03 4.55 3.90
C LEU A 47 -6.28 4.27 2.43
N SER A 48 -5.28 3.81 1.67
CA SER A 48 -5.44 3.50 0.26
C SER A 48 -6.53 2.45 0.04
N ASN A 49 -6.53 1.38 0.82
CA ASN A 49 -7.54 0.33 0.74
C ASN A 49 -8.95 0.81 1.14
N LYS A 50 -9.04 1.59 2.22
CA LYS A 50 -10.33 2.14 2.67
C LYS A 50 -10.97 3.06 1.64
N LEU A 51 -10.17 3.88 0.98
CA LEU A 51 -10.63 4.82 -0.05
C LEU A 51 -11.24 4.09 -1.25
N VAL A 52 -10.72 2.95 -1.67
CA VAL A 52 -11.29 2.16 -2.77
C VAL A 52 -12.37 1.17 -2.33
N GLY A 53 -12.69 1.12 -1.04
CA GLY A 53 -13.73 0.24 -0.49
C GLY A 53 -13.28 -1.21 -0.31
N ASN A 54 -12.00 -1.46 -0.24
CA ASN A 54 -11.45 -2.77 0.09
C ASN A 54 -11.53 -3.05 1.58
N LYS A 55 -11.31 -4.31 1.96
CA LYS A 55 -10.91 -4.64 3.33
C LYS A 55 -9.60 -3.94 3.64
N ILE A 56 -9.45 -3.47 4.88
CA ILE A 56 -8.30 -2.66 5.29
C ILE A 56 -6.95 -3.36 5.08
N ASN A 57 -6.95 -4.68 5.18
CA ASN A 57 -5.76 -5.53 5.01
C ASN A 57 -5.60 -6.14 3.61
N SER A 58 -6.34 -5.65 2.62
CA SER A 58 -6.19 -6.09 1.23
C SER A 58 -4.83 -5.71 0.67
N PRO A 59 -4.26 -6.50 -0.26
CA PRO A 59 -3.02 -6.14 -0.93
C PRO A 59 -3.07 -4.79 -1.63
N ALA A 60 -1.95 -4.06 -1.57
CA ALA A 60 -1.73 -2.84 -2.34
C ALA A 60 -0.33 -2.84 -2.95
N LEU A 61 -0.11 -2.03 -3.97
CA LEU A 61 1.23 -1.74 -4.46
C LEU A 61 1.88 -0.70 -3.55
N GLU A 62 3.05 -1.04 -3.02
CA GLU A 62 3.95 -0.13 -2.33
C GLU A 62 5.08 0.22 -3.30
N PHE A 63 5.42 1.50 -3.39
CA PHE A 63 6.52 1.97 -4.23
C PHE A 63 7.34 3.01 -3.49
N ALA A 64 8.63 3.12 -3.87
CA ALA A 64 9.55 4.09 -3.30
C ALA A 64 10.10 5.01 -4.40
N TYR A 65 10.19 6.30 -4.13
CA TYR A 65 10.70 7.37 -4.98
C TYR A 65 9.91 7.54 -6.29
N GLN A 66 10.11 6.68 -7.27
CA GLN A 66 9.36 6.63 -8.52
C GLN A 66 8.55 5.33 -8.57
N GLY A 67 7.23 5.46 -8.73
CA GLY A 67 6.33 4.32 -8.83
C GLY A 67 6.09 3.84 -10.27
N PRO A 68 5.12 2.94 -10.45
CA PRO A 68 4.83 2.36 -11.74
C PRO A 68 4.04 3.28 -12.67
N LEU A 69 4.17 3.04 -13.99
CA LEU A 69 3.22 3.45 -15.01
C LEU A 69 2.40 2.21 -15.39
N LEU A 70 1.11 2.26 -15.13
CA LEU A 70 0.18 1.14 -15.31
C LEU A 70 -0.89 1.53 -16.32
N LYS A 71 -1.20 0.64 -17.25
CA LYS A 71 -2.34 0.77 -18.17
C LYS A 71 -3.43 -0.20 -17.75
N TYR A 72 -4.64 0.31 -17.55
CA TYR A 72 -5.77 -0.47 -17.12
C TYR A 72 -6.56 -1.05 -18.31
N PHE A 73 -6.99 -2.31 -18.17
CA PHE A 73 -7.90 -2.97 -19.09
C PHE A 73 -9.02 -3.65 -18.31
N GLY A 74 -10.25 -3.38 -18.70
CA GLY A 74 -11.41 -4.01 -18.09
C GLY A 74 -12.61 -3.11 -17.84
N ASN A 75 -13.49 -3.54 -16.96
CA ASN A 75 -14.67 -2.79 -16.55
C ASN A 75 -14.27 -1.61 -15.65
N LYS A 76 -15.13 -0.59 -15.55
CA LYS A 76 -14.91 0.57 -14.69
C LYS A 76 -14.56 0.13 -13.26
N THR A 77 -13.49 0.69 -12.72
CA THR A 77 -13.02 0.49 -11.35
C THR A 77 -12.56 1.81 -10.74
N ASN A 78 -12.10 1.78 -9.51
CA ASN A 78 -11.49 2.92 -8.87
C ASN A 78 -10.11 2.56 -8.30
N ILE A 79 -9.27 3.58 -8.18
CA ILE A 79 -7.98 3.49 -7.49
C ILE A 79 -7.89 4.57 -6.42
N ALA A 80 -6.96 4.40 -5.50
CA ALA A 80 -6.53 5.47 -4.60
C ALA A 80 -5.01 5.43 -4.44
N VAL A 81 -4.41 6.63 -4.50
CA VAL A 81 -2.99 6.82 -4.19
C VAL A 81 -2.88 7.54 -2.86
N THR A 82 -2.02 7.06 -1.99
CA THR A 82 -1.73 7.65 -0.67
C THR A 82 -0.23 7.81 -0.45
N GLY A 83 0.12 8.74 0.41
CA GLY A 83 1.47 9.26 0.54
C GLY A 83 1.54 10.66 -0.06
N ASP A 84 2.68 11.32 0.06
CA ASP A 84 2.95 12.59 -0.63
C ASP A 84 3.54 12.28 -2.01
N VAL A 85 2.66 12.08 -3.00
CA VAL A 85 2.98 11.50 -4.32
C VAL A 85 2.47 12.39 -5.45
N ASN A 86 3.33 12.64 -6.43
CA ASN A 86 2.96 13.25 -7.70
C ASN A 86 2.62 12.15 -8.70
N PHE A 87 1.42 12.19 -9.24
CA PHE A 87 0.99 11.25 -10.28
C PHE A 87 0.00 11.87 -11.24
N LYS A 88 -0.15 11.25 -12.40
CA LYS A 88 -1.08 11.66 -13.45
C LYS A 88 -1.94 10.49 -13.89
N ILE A 89 -3.14 10.79 -14.33
CA ILE A 89 -4.02 9.84 -15.01
C ILE A 89 -4.21 10.32 -16.43
N LYS A 90 -3.78 9.50 -17.40
CA LYS A 90 -4.02 9.75 -18.80
C LYS A 90 -5.29 9.01 -19.21
N LYS A 91 -6.29 9.77 -19.55
CA LYS A 91 -7.53 9.32 -20.18
C LYS A 91 -7.44 9.59 -21.68
N LYS A 92 -8.39 8.99 -22.47
CA LYS A 92 -8.36 9.06 -23.95
C LYS A 92 -7.90 10.41 -24.51
N ASP A 93 -8.50 11.52 -24.05
CA ASP A 93 -8.32 12.85 -24.63
C ASP A 93 -7.66 13.86 -23.68
N LYS A 94 -7.30 13.46 -22.48
CA LYS A 94 -6.76 14.38 -21.47
C LYS A 94 -5.84 13.70 -20.46
N ILE A 95 -4.90 14.50 -19.96
CA ILE A 95 -4.07 14.15 -18.82
C ILE A 95 -4.57 14.96 -17.63
N ILE A 96 -4.80 14.29 -16.51
CA ILE A 96 -5.30 14.88 -15.27
C ILE A 96 -4.25 14.67 -14.19
N ASP A 97 -3.91 15.73 -13.48
CA ASP A 97 -3.08 15.60 -12.29
C ASP A 97 -3.87 14.87 -11.20
N GLY A 98 -3.27 13.84 -10.64
CA GLY A 98 -3.90 13.03 -9.61
C GLY A 98 -3.82 13.70 -8.24
N ASN A 99 -4.87 13.53 -7.45
CA ASN A 99 -4.88 13.98 -6.06
C ASN A 99 -4.80 12.78 -5.13
N CYS A 100 -3.82 12.81 -4.23
CA CYS A 100 -3.71 11.80 -3.18
C CYS A 100 -4.90 11.82 -2.22
N TYR A 101 -5.10 10.72 -1.52
CA TYR A 101 -6.13 10.55 -0.48
C TYR A 101 -7.58 10.73 -0.97
N GLN A 102 -7.82 10.42 -2.24
CA GLN A 102 -9.17 10.29 -2.79
C GLN A 102 -9.25 9.10 -3.75
N SER A 103 -10.45 8.55 -3.92
CA SER A 103 -10.70 7.55 -4.94
C SER A 103 -10.88 8.22 -6.30
N LEU A 104 -10.29 7.61 -7.33
CA LEU A 104 -10.31 8.09 -8.71
C LEU A 104 -10.79 6.96 -9.62
N ASN A 105 -11.78 7.27 -10.48
CA ASN A 105 -12.35 6.27 -11.39
C ASN A 105 -11.42 6.04 -12.58
N LEU A 106 -11.24 4.76 -12.93
CA LEU A 106 -10.56 4.30 -14.14
C LEU A 106 -11.51 3.58 -15.06
N GLU A 107 -11.29 3.75 -16.35
CA GLU A 107 -11.95 3.06 -17.45
C GLU A 107 -10.93 2.33 -18.33
N ASN A 108 -11.43 1.48 -19.21
CA ASN A 108 -10.58 0.71 -20.11
C ASN A 108 -9.67 1.61 -20.96
N GLY A 109 -8.37 1.35 -20.89
CA GLY A 109 -7.34 2.08 -21.61
C GLY A 109 -6.71 3.25 -20.84
N ASP A 110 -7.26 3.62 -19.66
CA ASP A 110 -6.67 4.67 -18.83
C ASP A 110 -5.28 4.26 -18.31
N GLU A 111 -4.37 5.23 -18.22
CA GLU A 111 -3.03 5.02 -17.70
C GLU A 111 -2.84 5.80 -16.39
N VAL A 112 -2.20 5.16 -15.42
CA VAL A 112 -1.84 5.76 -14.13
C VAL A 112 -0.32 5.85 -14.07
N ASP A 113 0.21 7.06 -14.06
CA ASP A 113 1.65 7.34 -14.05
C ASP A 113 2.08 7.92 -12.71
N ILE A 114 2.74 7.10 -11.89
CA ILE A 114 3.31 7.53 -10.61
C ILE A 114 4.70 8.11 -10.86
N LEU A 115 4.79 9.44 -10.81
CA LEU A 115 6.00 10.17 -11.19
C LEU A 115 7.06 10.16 -10.10
N SER A 116 6.67 10.57 -8.89
CA SER A 116 7.60 10.68 -7.76
C SER A 116 6.88 10.72 -6.42
N THR A 117 7.57 10.30 -5.39
CA THR A 117 7.23 10.73 -4.02
C THR A 117 7.94 12.05 -3.72
N ASN A 118 7.38 12.86 -2.82
CA ASN A 118 7.97 14.15 -2.42
C ASN A 118 8.65 14.03 -1.05
N LYS A 119 7.92 14.36 0.03
CA LYS A 119 8.47 14.31 1.40
C LYS A 119 8.52 12.90 1.99
N SER A 120 7.62 12.02 1.56
CA SER A 120 7.63 10.61 1.97
C SER A 120 8.51 9.78 1.03
N VAL A 121 9.15 8.73 1.56
CA VAL A 121 9.89 7.76 0.75
C VAL A 121 8.91 6.81 0.05
N TYR A 122 7.87 6.40 0.75
CA TYR A 122 6.91 5.40 0.29
C TYR A 122 5.57 6.02 -0.10
N GLY A 123 4.97 5.45 -1.13
CA GLY A 123 3.59 5.68 -1.53
C GLY A 123 2.87 4.36 -1.79
N TYR A 124 1.55 4.39 -1.78
CA TYR A 124 0.70 3.22 -1.99
C TYR A 124 -0.32 3.48 -3.07
N LEU A 125 -0.56 2.45 -3.88
CA LEU A 125 -1.65 2.42 -4.85
C LEU A 125 -2.52 1.20 -4.58
N ALA A 126 -3.77 1.44 -4.19
CA ALA A 126 -4.80 0.41 -4.08
C ALA A 126 -5.76 0.49 -5.26
N VAL A 127 -6.27 -0.66 -5.68
CA VAL A 127 -7.32 -0.80 -6.70
C VAL A 127 -8.60 -1.33 -6.07
N GLY A 128 -9.74 -0.83 -6.48
CA GLY A 128 -11.05 -1.26 -5.98
C GLY A 128 -11.40 -2.66 -6.46
N GLY A 129 -10.94 -3.65 -5.73
CA GLY A 129 -11.12 -5.05 -6.08
C GLY A 129 -10.07 -5.95 -5.43
N GLN A 130 -10.08 -7.20 -5.87
CA GLN A 130 -9.17 -8.23 -5.38
C GLN A 130 -8.09 -8.49 -6.44
N ILE A 131 -6.85 -8.14 -6.13
CA ILE A 131 -5.69 -8.50 -6.94
C ILE A 131 -5.45 -10.00 -6.79
N ASP A 132 -5.22 -10.68 -7.92
CA ASP A 132 -4.93 -12.12 -7.95
C ASP A 132 -3.45 -12.35 -7.62
N LEU A 133 -3.18 -12.70 -6.37
CA LEU A 133 -1.84 -12.86 -5.83
C LEU A 133 -1.68 -14.20 -5.12
N LYS A 134 -0.47 -14.74 -5.19
CA LYS A 134 -0.05 -15.91 -4.42
C LYS A 134 0.27 -15.50 -2.99
N TYR A 135 -0.29 -16.23 -2.03
CA TYR A 135 -0.02 -16.07 -0.61
C TYR A 135 0.95 -17.13 -0.11
N GLN A 136 1.86 -16.71 0.76
CA GLN A 136 2.77 -17.60 1.47
C GLN A 136 2.71 -17.26 2.97
N TRP A 137 2.38 -18.25 3.79
CA TRP A 137 2.19 -18.08 5.23
C TRP A 137 1.19 -16.96 5.55
N SER A 138 0.02 -17.02 4.92
CA SER A 138 -1.11 -16.09 5.09
C SER A 138 -0.84 -14.63 4.71
N SER A 139 0.25 -14.35 3.99
CA SER A 139 0.58 -13.00 3.50
C SER A 139 1.06 -13.04 2.05
N CYS A 140 0.73 -11.99 1.30
CA CYS A 140 1.26 -11.76 -0.03
C CYS A 140 2.46 -10.80 -0.04
N SER A 141 2.80 -10.21 1.12
CA SER A 141 3.89 -9.23 1.19
C SER A 141 5.17 -9.75 0.57
N THR A 142 5.67 -8.99 -0.39
CA THR A 142 6.91 -9.29 -1.09
C THR A 142 8.11 -8.89 -0.24
N ASN A 143 9.05 -9.82 -0.09
CA ASN A 143 10.36 -9.53 0.48
C ASN A 143 11.43 -9.95 -0.53
N THR A 144 12.03 -8.97 -1.17
CA THR A 144 12.99 -9.20 -2.26
C THR A 144 14.33 -9.77 -1.79
N LYS A 145 14.69 -9.58 -0.53
CA LYS A 145 15.92 -10.15 0.05
C LYS A 145 15.76 -11.63 0.38
N ALA A 146 14.59 -12.00 0.93
CA ALA A 146 14.30 -13.38 1.28
C ALA A 146 13.66 -14.17 0.11
N ILE A 147 13.32 -13.51 -0.98
CA ILE A 147 12.68 -14.09 -2.18
C ILE A 147 11.36 -14.80 -1.80
N ILE A 148 10.52 -14.14 -1.02
CA ILE A 148 9.23 -14.66 -0.56
C ILE A 148 8.10 -13.67 -0.82
N GLY A 149 6.86 -14.19 -0.92
CA GLY A 149 5.64 -13.45 -1.10
C GLY A 149 5.14 -13.42 -2.55
N ALA A 150 4.30 -12.46 -2.85
CA ALA A 150 3.75 -12.27 -4.18
C ALA A 150 4.85 -12.00 -5.22
N ASN A 151 4.51 -12.24 -6.48
CA ASN A 151 5.45 -12.05 -7.60
C ASN A 151 6.75 -12.86 -7.43
N ASP A 152 6.65 -14.06 -6.84
CA ASP A 152 7.78 -14.94 -6.52
C ASP A 152 8.89 -14.23 -5.73
N GLY A 153 8.51 -13.32 -4.84
CA GLY A 153 9.44 -12.55 -4.01
C GLY A 153 10.19 -11.44 -4.76
N LYS A 154 9.76 -11.08 -5.96
CA LYS A 154 10.39 -10.05 -6.79
C LYS A 154 9.59 -8.75 -6.79
N LYS A 155 10.26 -7.64 -7.05
CA LYS A 155 9.60 -6.39 -7.42
C LYS A 155 8.88 -6.52 -8.76
N LEU A 156 7.98 -5.59 -9.07
CA LEU A 156 7.37 -5.51 -10.39
C LEU A 156 8.42 -5.37 -11.49
N GLU A 157 8.12 -5.95 -12.64
CA GLU A 157 8.90 -5.87 -13.86
C GLU A 157 8.07 -5.24 -14.99
N ASN A 158 8.73 -4.63 -15.97
CA ASN A 158 8.05 -4.10 -17.13
C ASN A 158 7.34 -5.23 -17.90
N GLU A 159 6.26 -4.89 -18.59
CA GLU A 159 5.43 -5.80 -19.38
C GLU A 159 4.66 -6.84 -18.56
N GLN A 160 4.82 -6.85 -17.25
CA GLN A 160 4.08 -7.74 -16.36
C GLN A 160 2.59 -7.41 -16.37
N VAL A 161 1.75 -8.42 -16.15
CA VAL A 161 0.30 -8.29 -16.00
C VAL A 161 -0.09 -8.50 -14.54
N ILE A 162 -0.88 -7.58 -14.00
CA ILE A 162 -1.47 -7.66 -12.67
C ILE A 162 -2.97 -7.95 -12.84
N ASN A 163 -3.36 -9.19 -12.61
CA ASN A 163 -4.74 -9.63 -12.73
C ASN A 163 -5.60 -9.17 -11.54
N ILE A 164 -6.86 -8.79 -11.84
CA ILE A 164 -7.87 -8.45 -10.83
C ILE A 164 -8.99 -9.47 -10.96
N SER A 165 -9.14 -10.35 -9.98
CA SER A 165 -10.12 -11.44 -10.03
C SER A 165 -11.55 -10.96 -9.79
N LYS A 166 -11.73 -9.92 -8.97
CA LYS A 166 -13.03 -9.37 -8.61
C LYS A 166 -12.94 -7.87 -8.42
N LEU A 167 -13.83 -7.11 -9.05
CA LEU A 167 -14.00 -5.69 -8.81
C LEU A 167 -15.01 -5.43 -7.68
N ASN A 168 -14.83 -4.33 -6.98
CA ASN A 168 -15.84 -3.85 -6.03
C ASN A 168 -17.04 -3.30 -6.79
N ASN A 169 -18.25 -3.64 -6.35
CA ASN A 169 -19.50 -3.22 -7.01
C ASN A 169 -19.85 -1.74 -6.81
N GLN A 170 -19.07 -1.01 -6.02
CA GLN A 170 -19.38 0.38 -5.69
C GLN A 170 -18.20 1.29 -6.02
N SER A 171 -18.36 2.09 -7.04
CA SER A 171 -17.51 3.25 -7.34
C SER A 171 -17.92 4.46 -6.48
N LEU A 172 -17.98 4.31 -5.17
CA LEU A 172 -18.22 5.44 -4.29
C LEU A 172 -16.98 6.34 -4.31
N GLU A 173 -17.19 7.59 -4.65
CA GLU A 173 -16.16 8.61 -4.51
C GLU A 173 -15.93 8.88 -3.03
N ARG A 174 -14.75 8.50 -2.56
CA ARG A 174 -14.30 8.74 -1.19
C ARG A 174 -13.11 9.67 -1.21
N LYS A 175 -13.14 10.63 -0.33
CA LYS A 175 -12.06 11.59 -0.13
C LYS A 175 -11.76 11.70 1.35
N LEU A 176 -10.49 11.73 1.69
CA LEU A 176 -10.07 12.06 3.04
C LEU A 176 -10.12 13.58 3.21
N ASN A 177 -10.96 14.07 4.11
CA ASN A 177 -10.92 15.46 4.52
C ASN A 177 -9.76 15.63 5.51
N TYR A 178 -8.57 15.85 4.97
CA TYR A 178 -7.36 16.00 5.76
C TYR A 178 -7.32 17.42 6.35
N ILE A 179 -7.49 17.52 7.65
CA ILE A 179 -7.13 18.72 8.40
C ILE A 179 -5.63 18.57 8.70
N ASN A 180 -4.81 19.34 8.02
CA ASN A 180 -3.36 19.38 8.28
C ASN A 180 -3.13 20.08 9.62
N THR A 181 -3.25 19.35 10.72
CA THR A 181 -2.84 19.85 12.02
C THR A 181 -1.31 19.78 12.07
N LYS A 182 -0.68 20.94 11.93
CA LYS A 182 0.75 21.07 12.16
C LYS A 182 1.02 20.75 13.62
N ILE A 183 1.60 19.57 13.86
CA ILE A 183 2.06 19.20 15.21
C ILE A 183 3.37 19.94 15.42
N GLU A 184 3.33 21.01 16.22
CA GLU A 184 4.52 21.82 16.49
C GLU A 184 5.38 21.20 17.62
N ASN A 185 4.75 20.52 18.57
CA ASN A 185 5.41 19.92 19.72
C ASN A 185 4.84 18.56 20.06
N ILE A 186 5.69 17.59 20.33
CA ILE A 186 5.34 16.31 20.92
C ILE A 186 5.61 16.39 22.42
N ARG A 187 4.57 16.32 23.25
CA ARG A 187 4.71 16.28 24.70
C ARG A 187 4.95 14.84 25.15
N ILE A 188 6.11 14.58 25.71
CA ILE A 188 6.42 13.30 26.35
C ILE A 188 5.99 13.37 27.81
N ILE A 189 5.01 12.52 28.20
CA ILE A 189 4.46 12.49 29.57
C ILE A 189 5.17 11.45 30.43
N LYS A 190 6.26 11.01 30.33
CA LYS A 190 7.00 9.98 31.05
C LYS A 190 6.76 8.58 30.46
N GLY A 191 7.77 8.05 29.82
CA GLY A 191 7.86 6.62 29.52
C GLY A 191 8.10 5.82 30.80
N THR A 192 7.57 4.64 30.88
CA THR A 192 7.76 3.71 32.01
C THR A 192 9.22 3.20 32.08
N ASN A 193 9.95 3.21 30.94
CA ASN A 193 11.36 2.83 30.87
C ASN A 193 12.09 3.80 29.92
N PHE A 194 13.20 4.34 30.39
CA PHE A 194 14.15 5.08 29.54
C PHE A 194 15.12 4.09 28.90
N ASP A 195 14.67 3.40 27.84
CA ASP A 195 15.58 2.61 27.05
C ASP A 195 16.23 3.50 26.00
N TYR A 196 17.50 3.76 26.18
CA TYR A 196 18.32 4.42 25.18
C TYR A 196 18.56 3.44 24.02
N PHE A 197 18.27 3.85 22.79
CA PHE A 197 18.77 3.15 21.63
C PHE A 197 20.29 3.25 21.60
N SER A 198 20.97 2.21 22.04
CA SER A 198 22.41 2.13 21.88
C SER A 198 22.73 1.20 20.73
N ASP A 199 23.77 1.52 19.96
CA ASP A 199 24.25 0.69 18.83
C ASP A 199 24.78 -0.70 19.24
N LYS A 200 24.65 -1.08 20.50
CA LYS A 200 25.10 -2.37 21.05
C LYS A 200 24.09 -3.52 20.85
N GLY A 201 23.17 -3.39 19.91
CA GLY A 201 22.23 -4.44 19.54
C GLY A 201 20.90 -4.39 20.28
N LYS A 202 19.88 -5.00 19.68
CA LYS A 202 18.51 -5.09 20.21
C LYS A 202 18.44 -6.14 21.29
N LYS A 203 18.12 -5.76 22.53
CA LYS A 203 17.79 -6.74 23.58
C LYS A 203 16.38 -7.30 23.34
N ILE A 204 16.19 -8.59 23.63
CA ILE A 204 14.93 -9.34 23.41
C ILE A 204 13.69 -8.65 24.05
N PHE A 205 13.86 -7.94 25.16
CA PHE A 205 12.79 -7.21 25.84
C PHE A 205 12.18 -6.06 25.02
N ILE A 206 12.93 -5.40 24.17
CA ILE A 206 12.44 -4.33 23.31
C ILE A 206 11.45 -4.86 22.27
N MET A 207 11.60 -6.11 21.85
CA MET A 207 10.70 -6.74 20.88
C MET A 207 9.26 -6.92 21.41
N LEU A 208 9.07 -7.21 22.67
CA LEU A 208 7.75 -7.36 23.28
C LEU A 208 7.04 -6.01 23.44
N GLU A 209 7.75 -4.97 23.85
CA GLU A 209 7.18 -3.60 23.95
C GLU A 209 6.88 -3.00 22.57
N PHE A 210 7.74 -3.21 21.57
CA PHE A 210 7.46 -2.79 20.20
C PHE A 210 6.24 -3.50 19.60
N LEU A 211 6.03 -4.76 19.88
CA LEU A 211 4.84 -5.50 19.42
C LEU A 211 3.56 -4.97 20.06
N LEU A 212 3.58 -4.60 21.34
CA LEU A 212 2.45 -4.00 22.04
C LEU A 212 2.16 -2.59 21.53
N VAL A 213 3.19 -1.77 21.35
CA VAL A 213 3.06 -0.41 20.77
C VAL A 213 2.54 -0.48 19.34
N GLU A 214 3.01 -1.43 18.54
CA GLU A 214 2.53 -1.63 17.17
C GLU A 214 1.05 -2.02 17.13
N GLN A 215 0.59 -2.83 18.05
CA GLN A 215 -0.82 -3.20 18.16
C GLN A 215 -1.68 -2.00 18.57
N TRP A 216 -1.24 -1.20 19.53
CA TRP A 216 -1.89 0.05 19.95
C TRP A 216 -1.96 1.09 18.83
N ILE A 217 -0.87 1.27 18.09
CA ILE A 217 -0.84 2.16 16.93
C ILE A 217 -1.81 1.66 15.85
N LYS A 218 -1.91 0.36 15.61
CA LYS A 218 -2.88 -0.22 14.67
C LYS A 218 -4.32 0.08 15.08
N GLU A 219 -4.66 -0.06 16.36
CA GLU A 219 -6.00 0.24 16.87
C GLU A 219 -6.32 1.73 16.75
N ILE A 220 -5.42 2.61 17.14
CA ILE A 220 -5.59 4.07 17.00
C ILE A 220 -5.75 4.46 15.53
N ILE A 221 -4.91 3.95 14.65
CA ILE A 221 -5.01 4.20 13.20
C ILE A 221 -6.33 3.66 12.65
N TYR A 222 -6.74 2.46 13.05
CA TYR A 222 -7.99 1.85 12.63
C TYR A 222 -9.20 2.70 13.04
N TYR A 223 -9.24 3.16 14.29
CA TYR A 223 -10.29 4.06 14.79
C TYR A 223 -10.31 5.39 14.04
N GLN A 224 -9.16 6.04 13.88
CA GLN A 224 -9.08 7.31 13.16
C GLN A 224 -9.45 7.18 11.68
N ILE A 225 -9.03 6.12 11.01
CA ILE A 225 -9.38 5.86 9.62
C ILE A 225 -10.88 5.63 9.46
N ASN A 226 -11.52 4.90 10.36
CA ASN A 226 -12.96 4.69 10.31
C ASN A 226 -13.77 5.97 10.56
N LEU A 227 -13.28 6.90 11.39
CA LEU A 227 -13.88 8.21 11.62
C LEU A 227 -13.70 9.18 10.44
N LEU A 228 -12.58 9.11 9.74
CA LEU A 228 -12.21 10.07 8.68
C LEU A 228 -12.74 9.70 7.29
N VAL A 229 -13.13 8.44 7.07
CA VAL A 229 -13.60 7.94 5.75
C VAL A 229 -15.13 7.75 5.72
N ILE A 230 -15.85 8.35 6.65
CA ILE A 230 -17.31 8.34 6.62
C ILE A 230 -17.78 9.54 5.78
N ARG A 231 -18.30 9.22 4.58
CA ARG A 231 -18.99 10.01 3.56
C ARG A 231 -18.16 10.92 2.69
#